data_a63b2e5e4ef3b1c64b22239428994f3a
#
_entry.id   a63b2e5e4ef3b1c64b22239428994f3a
#
_cell.length_a   1.000
_cell.length_b   1.000
_cell.length_c   1.000
_cell.angle_alpha   90.00
_cell.angle_beta   90.00
_cell.angle_gamma   90.00
#
_symmetry.space_group_name_H-M   'P 1'
#
loop_
_entity.id
_entity.type
_entity.pdbx_description
1 polymer ?
#
loop_
_entity_poly.entity_id
_entity_poly.type
_entity_poly.pdbx_seq_one_letter_code
_entity_poly.pdbx_strand_id
1 'polypeptide(L)'
;MKHLAITIGCEYGAKGNAIGKKIAQDLGIKFYDRDLVDEIIKEVGIPTDIMDRVEEGGTIAGKGAQGDVRGSFSKYADLTDRAIHVQKQIIRKLAQKEACVIIGRSADYILKDTEGIQLVRAFIYAPNDVRVHNIMESHNLSEKDAKLLLDEKDKRYHKRHLALTGSNRGDRHNRDILINSDFLGIQGTAEYLEDLITKKYGKKEA
;
A
#
# COMPACT_ATOMS: atom_id res chain seq x y z
N MET A 1 -8.69 2.62 -24.20
CA MET A 1 -7.75 3.61 -23.62
C MET A 1 -7.09 3.01 -22.40
N LYS A 2 -5.85 3.44 -22.06
CA LYS A 2 -5.19 2.99 -20.85
C LYS A 2 -5.72 3.79 -19.65
N HIS A 3 -6.09 3.12 -18.57
CA HIS A 3 -6.51 3.79 -17.33
C HIS A 3 -5.31 4.24 -16.52
N LEU A 4 -5.40 5.41 -15.87
CA LEU A 4 -4.41 5.91 -14.94
C LEU A 4 -4.53 5.16 -13.61
N ALA A 5 -3.45 4.52 -13.17
CA ALA A 5 -3.34 3.88 -11.88
C ALA A 5 -2.22 4.56 -11.07
N ILE A 6 -2.57 5.24 -9.99
CA ILE A 6 -1.64 5.89 -9.08
C ILE A 6 -1.52 5.01 -7.84
N THR A 7 -0.34 4.45 -7.60
CA THR A 7 -0.06 3.69 -6.38
C THR A 7 0.72 4.54 -5.40
N ILE A 8 0.28 4.59 -4.16
CA ILE A 8 0.93 5.35 -3.10
C ILE A 8 1.37 4.39 -1.99
N GLY A 9 2.67 4.10 -1.94
CA GLY A 9 3.30 3.56 -0.75
C GLY A 9 3.61 4.69 0.23
N CYS A 10 3.51 4.45 1.54
CA CYS A 10 3.86 5.49 2.50
C CYS A 10 4.39 4.90 3.81
N GLU A 11 5.22 5.65 4.51
CA GLU A 11 5.55 5.39 5.91
C GLU A 11 4.33 5.62 6.81
N TYR A 12 4.26 4.90 7.92
CA TYR A 12 3.17 5.10 8.88
C TYR A 12 3.27 6.50 9.52
N GLY A 13 2.19 7.23 9.59
CA GLY A 13 2.18 8.62 10.07
C GLY A 13 2.56 9.69 9.04
N ALA A 14 3.00 9.32 7.82
CA ALA A 14 3.36 10.29 6.77
C ALA A 14 2.16 10.84 5.97
N LYS A 15 0.93 10.67 6.46
CA LYS A 15 -0.31 11.22 5.85
C LYS A 15 -0.61 10.74 4.40
N GLY A 16 0.03 9.65 3.93
CA GLY A 16 -0.13 9.16 2.55
C GLY A 16 -1.57 8.84 2.15
N ASN A 17 -2.41 8.35 3.08
CA ASN A 17 -3.83 8.09 2.84
C ASN A 17 -4.59 9.40 2.54
N ALA A 18 -4.38 10.45 3.35
CA ALA A 18 -5.02 11.75 3.16
C ALA A 18 -4.60 12.41 1.83
N ILE A 19 -3.31 12.32 1.49
CA ILE A 19 -2.77 12.83 0.22
C ILE A 19 -3.39 12.08 -0.97
N GLY A 20 -3.44 10.76 -0.92
CA GLY A 20 -4.02 9.94 -1.98
C GLY A 20 -5.52 10.18 -2.15
N LYS A 21 -6.26 10.36 -1.05
CA LYS A 21 -7.68 10.72 -1.09
C LYS A 21 -7.90 12.09 -1.75
N LYS A 22 -7.05 13.07 -1.43
CA LYS A 22 -7.08 14.40 -2.05
C LYS A 22 -6.84 14.31 -3.56
N ILE A 23 -5.78 13.63 -4.00
CA ILE A 23 -5.49 13.41 -5.41
C ILE A 23 -6.68 12.76 -6.14
N ALA A 24 -7.28 11.74 -5.54
CA ALA A 24 -8.42 11.06 -6.15
C ALA A 24 -9.63 11.99 -6.30
N GLN A 25 -9.90 12.84 -5.31
CA GLN A 25 -10.96 13.83 -5.33
C GLN A 25 -10.73 14.88 -6.43
N ASP A 26 -9.53 15.46 -6.48
CA ASP A 26 -9.19 16.54 -7.43
C ASP A 26 -9.16 16.05 -8.87
N LEU A 27 -8.70 14.82 -9.12
CA LEU A 27 -8.71 14.21 -10.43
C LEU A 27 -10.05 13.54 -10.81
N GLY A 28 -11.03 13.49 -9.91
CA GLY A 28 -12.31 12.83 -10.14
C GLY A 28 -12.19 11.32 -10.44
N ILE A 29 -11.23 10.63 -9.79
CA ILE A 29 -10.96 9.20 -9.98
C ILE A 29 -11.23 8.40 -8.72
N LYS A 30 -11.30 7.06 -8.83
CA LYS A 30 -11.58 6.18 -7.69
C LYS A 30 -10.45 6.17 -6.67
N PHE A 31 -10.82 6.03 -5.41
CA PHE A 31 -9.89 5.88 -4.30
C PHE A 31 -10.08 4.52 -3.64
N TYR A 32 -9.00 3.76 -3.56
CA TYR A 32 -8.94 2.45 -2.93
C TYR A 32 -7.88 2.48 -1.83
N ASP A 33 -8.33 2.66 -0.60
CA ASP A 33 -7.46 2.52 0.57
C ASP A 33 -7.27 1.05 0.94
N ARG A 34 -6.52 0.85 2.01
CA ARG A 34 -6.21 -0.49 2.49
C ARG A 34 -7.46 -1.23 2.95
N ASP A 35 -8.34 -0.55 3.66
CA ASP A 35 -9.51 -1.16 4.30
C ASP A 35 -10.53 -1.60 3.25
N LEU A 36 -10.76 -0.76 2.24
CA LEU A 36 -11.62 -1.09 1.11
C LEU A 36 -11.11 -2.30 0.29
N VAL A 37 -9.78 -2.36 0.05
CA VAL A 37 -9.19 -3.54 -0.63
C VAL A 37 -9.39 -4.81 0.20
N ASP A 38 -9.27 -4.72 1.53
CA ASP A 38 -9.50 -5.86 2.43
C ASP A 38 -10.95 -6.29 2.49
N GLU A 39 -11.89 -5.35 2.47
CA GLU A 39 -13.32 -5.65 2.37
C GLU A 39 -13.64 -6.44 1.10
N ILE A 40 -13.14 -5.99 -0.05
CA ILE A 40 -13.32 -6.71 -1.32
C ILE A 40 -12.71 -8.13 -1.27
N ILE A 41 -11.57 -8.30 -0.60
CA ILE A 41 -10.95 -9.62 -0.43
C ILE A 41 -11.80 -10.53 0.48
N LYS A 42 -12.39 -9.98 1.53
CA LYS A 42 -13.31 -10.73 2.41
C LYS A 42 -14.57 -11.21 1.68
N GLU A 43 -15.13 -10.39 0.79
CA GLU A 43 -16.29 -10.75 -0.03
C GLU A 43 -16.08 -11.99 -0.91
N VAL A 44 -14.84 -12.26 -1.31
CA VAL A 44 -14.49 -13.47 -2.06
C VAL A 44 -14.16 -14.69 -1.18
N GLY A 45 -14.48 -14.61 0.11
CA GLY A 45 -14.43 -15.74 1.05
C GLY A 45 -13.04 -16.06 1.63
N ILE A 46 -12.14 -15.09 1.69
CA ILE A 46 -10.87 -15.23 2.40
C ILE A 46 -11.09 -14.91 3.89
N PRO A 47 -10.80 -15.84 4.82
CA PRO A 47 -10.94 -15.59 6.25
C PRO A 47 -10.04 -14.46 6.76
N THR A 48 -10.53 -13.70 7.76
CA THR A 48 -9.83 -12.54 8.31
C THR A 48 -8.49 -12.90 8.95
N ASP A 49 -8.42 -14.04 9.66
CA ASP A 49 -7.19 -14.54 10.29
C ASP A 49 -6.10 -14.88 9.26
N ILE A 50 -6.48 -15.27 8.05
CA ILE A 50 -5.55 -15.47 6.94
C ILE A 50 -5.03 -14.13 6.44
N MET A 51 -5.88 -13.10 6.35
CA MET A 51 -5.45 -11.76 5.98
C MET A 51 -4.50 -11.16 7.03
N ASP A 52 -4.75 -11.38 8.31
CA ASP A 52 -3.85 -10.94 9.38
C ASP A 52 -2.46 -11.58 9.26
N ARG A 53 -2.39 -12.87 8.91
CA ARG A 53 -1.12 -13.56 8.63
C ARG A 53 -0.40 -13.01 7.40
N VAL A 54 -1.11 -12.64 6.35
CA VAL A 54 -0.53 -11.96 5.18
C VAL A 54 0.04 -10.60 5.61
N GLU A 55 -0.66 -9.88 6.50
CA GLU A 55 -0.20 -8.60 7.04
C GLU A 55 1.06 -8.71 7.90
N GLU A 56 1.22 -9.80 8.64
CA GLU A 56 2.39 -10.09 9.46
C GLU A 56 3.61 -10.53 8.64
N GLY A 57 3.48 -10.62 7.32
CA GLY A 57 4.52 -11.13 6.44
C GLY A 57 4.71 -12.64 6.59
N GLY A 58 3.66 -13.36 6.92
CA GLY A 58 3.62 -14.81 6.86
C GLY A 58 3.92 -15.26 5.44
N THR A 59 5.02 -15.96 5.27
CA THR A 59 5.52 -16.40 3.97
C THR A 59 4.96 -17.75 3.60
N ILE A 60 4.68 -17.85 2.34
CA ILE A 60 4.92 -18.97 1.43
C ILE A 60 6.13 -19.76 1.89
N ALA A 61 5.92 -21.03 2.22
CA ALA A 61 6.94 -22.04 2.48
C ALA A 61 8.07 -21.60 3.43
N GLY A 62 7.86 -21.78 4.71
CA GLY A 62 8.92 -21.72 5.72
C GLY A 62 10.07 -22.68 5.44
N LYS A 63 11.19 -22.15 5.01
CA LYS A 63 12.47 -22.79 5.28
C LYS A 63 12.75 -22.59 6.79
N GLY A 64 12.53 -23.63 7.57
CA GLY A 64 13.04 -23.71 8.95
C GLY A 64 12.03 -23.80 10.07
N ALA A 65 11.15 -24.81 10.05
CA ALA A 65 10.58 -25.35 11.28
C ALA A 65 10.66 -26.88 11.22
N GLN A 66 11.71 -27.43 11.78
CA GLN A 66 11.74 -28.83 12.21
C GLN A 66 10.80 -28.97 13.41
N GLY A 67 9.62 -29.54 13.17
CA GLY A 67 8.65 -29.85 14.22
C GLY A 67 7.40 -30.48 13.60
N ASP A 68 7.02 -31.59 14.12
CA ASP A 68 6.05 -32.60 13.66
C ASP A 68 4.58 -32.11 13.63
N VAL A 69 4.24 -31.12 12.77
CA VAL A 69 2.86 -30.63 12.56
C VAL A 69 2.54 -30.50 11.05
N ARG A 70 2.88 -31.55 10.29
CA ARG A 70 2.83 -31.55 8.82
C ARG A 70 1.45 -31.29 8.21
N GLY A 71 0.34 -31.61 8.87
CA GLY A 71 -0.99 -31.50 8.29
C GLY A 71 -1.61 -30.09 8.39
N SER A 72 -1.39 -29.39 9.49
CA SER A 72 -1.99 -28.06 9.75
C SER A 72 -1.22 -26.93 9.06
N PHE A 73 0.10 -26.99 9.07
CA PHE A 73 0.95 -25.98 8.40
C PHE A 73 0.78 -25.94 6.89
N SER A 74 0.60 -27.08 6.24
CA SER A 74 0.36 -27.14 4.79
C SER A 74 -0.93 -26.45 4.39
N LYS A 75 -2.01 -26.64 5.13
CA LYS A 75 -3.30 -26.01 4.84
C LYS A 75 -3.29 -24.48 5.02
N TYR A 76 -2.60 -23.97 6.05
CA TYR A 76 -2.50 -22.55 6.29
C TYR A 76 -1.55 -21.84 5.31
N ALA A 77 -0.47 -22.49 4.90
CA ALA A 77 0.41 -21.98 3.85
C ALA A 77 -0.35 -21.82 2.52
N ASP A 78 -1.11 -22.83 2.12
CA ASP A 78 -1.94 -22.82 0.91
C ASP A 78 -2.99 -21.70 0.95
N LEU A 79 -3.66 -21.48 2.09
CA LEU A 79 -4.63 -20.40 2.26
C LEU A 79 -3.97 -19.01 2.21
N THR A 80 -2.77 -18.85 2.76
CA THR A 80 -2.02 -17.59 2.69
C THR A 80 -1.62 -17.26 1.26
N ASP A 81 -1.13 -18.26 0.50
CA ASP A 81 -0.78 -18.12 -0.90
C ASP A 81 -2.00 -17.75 -1.75
N ARG A 82 -3.12 -18.42 -1.48
CA ARG A 82 -4.39 -18.12 -2.13
C ARG A 82 -4.85 -16.68 -1.83
N ALA A 83 -4.73 -16.22 -0.59
CA ALA A 83 -5.09 -14.84 -0.21
C ALA A 83 -4.22 -13.81 -0.95
N ILE A 84 -2.91 -14.03 -1.04
CA ILE A 84 -1.99 -13.18 -1.80
C ILE A 84 -2.34 -13.19 -3.28
N HIS A 85 -2.66 -14.34 -3.84
CA HIS A 85 -3.06 -14.46 -5.24
C HIS A 85 -4.36 -13.69 -5.53
N VAL A 86 -5.38 -13.86 -4.70
CA VAL A 86 -6.66 -13.14 -4.79
C VAL A 86 -6.42 -11.63 -4.68
N GLN A 87 -5.61 -11.17 -3.72
CA GLN A 87 -5.27 -9.76 -3.59
C GLN A 87 -4.63 -9.20 -4.87
N LYS A 88 -3.68 -9.94 -5.46
CA LYS A 88 -3.05 -9.52 -6.73
C LYS A 88 -4.06 -9.41 -7.86
N GLN A 89 -4.99 -10.36 -7.97
CA GLN A 89 -6.05 -10.33 -8.99
C GLN A 89 -7.00 -9.15 -8.81
N ILE A 90 -7.43 -8.89 -7.56
CA ILE A 90 -8.33 -7.78 -7.24
C ILE A 90 -7.67 -6.45 -7.62
N ILE A 91 -6.44 -6.20 -7.16
CA ILE A 91 -5.71 -4.95 -7.44
C ILE A 91 -5.55 -4.73 -8.94
N ARG A 92 -5.21 -5.77 -9.72
CA ARG A 92 -5.12 -5.67 -11.19
C ARG A 92 -6.47 -5.35 -11.81
N LYS A 93 -7.54 -6.04 -11.41
CA LYS A 93 -8.90 -5.78 -11.93
C LYS A 93 -9.36 -4.35 -11.65
N LEU A 94 -9.12 -3.82 -10.44
CA LEU A 94 -9.47 -2.45 -10.09
C LEU A 94 -8.74 -1.44 -10.99
N ALA A 95 -7.43 -1.57 -11.17
CA ALA A 95 -6.63 -0.68 -12.00
C ALA A 95 -6.95 -0.77 -13.50
N GLN A 96 -7.40 -1.94 -13.98
CA GLN A 96 -7.80 -2.14 -15.37
C GLN A 96 -9.23 -1.69 -15.66
N LYS A 97 -10.08 -1.62 -14.63
CA LYS A 97 -11.48 -1.23 -14.77
C LYS A 97 -11.66 0.27 -14.94
N GLU A 98 -10.94 1.06 -14.16
CA GLU A 98 -11.10 2.51 -14.12
C GLU A 98 -9.86 3.22 -13.61
N ALA A 99 -9.77 4.54 -13.84
CA ALA A 99 -8.69 5.32 -13.25
C ALA A 99 -8.82 5.40 -11.73
N CYS A 100 -7.71 5.18 -11.01
CA CYS A 100 -7.76 5.08 -9.56
C CYS A 100 -6.46 5.45 -8.85
N VAL A 101 -6.59 5.77 -7.57
CA VAL A 101 -5.52 5.81 -6.57
C VAL A 101 -5.64 4.59 -5.68
N ILE A 102 -4.55 3.86 -5.47
CA ILE A 102 -4.50 2.68 -4.59
C ILE A 102 -3.44 2.91 -3.51
N ILE A 103 -3.84 2.79 -2.25
CA ILE A 103 -2.94 2.98 -1.10
C ILE A 103 -2.36 1.66 -0.60
N GLY A 104 -1.04 1.56 -0.59
CA GLY A 104 -0.33 0.44 0.01
C GLY A 104 -0.47 -0.89 -0.73
N ARG A 105 -0.58 -2.00 0.01
CA ARG A 105 -0.75 -3.39 -0.47
C ARG A 105 0.31 -3.86 -1.48
N SER A 106 1.47 -3.17 -1.54
CA SER A 106 2.48 -3.37 -2.58
C SER A 106 1.89 -3.31 -3.99
N ALA A 107 0.87 -2.45 -4.19
CA ALA A 107 0.18 -2.28 -5.46
C ALA A 107 1.14 -1.83 -6.57
N ASP A 108 2.15 -1.03 -6.25
CA ASP A 108 3.24 -0.64 -7.12
C ASP A 108 3.98 -1.84 -7.74
N TYR A 109 4.25 -2.86 -6.93
CA TYR A 109 4.88 -4.11 -7.37
C TYR A 109 3.90 -4.99 -8.14
N ILE A 110 2.65 -5.09 -7.67
CA ILE A 110 1.62 -5.94 -8.29
C ILE A 110 1.29 -5.44 -9.70
N LEU A 111 1.29 -4.11 -9.90
CA LEU A 111 0.89 -3.48 -11.15
C LEU A 111 2.04 -3.22 -12.13
N LYS A 112 3.31 -3.42 -11.75
CA LYS A 112 4.48 -3.05 -12.56
C LYS A 112 4.47 -3.61 -13.99
N ASP A 113 3.95 -4.84 -14.15
CA ASP A 113 3.88 -5.54 -15.43
C ASP A 113 2.42 -5.71 -15.94
N THR A 114 1.49 -4.86 -15.43
CA THR A 114 0.08 -4.94 -15.81
C THR A 114 -0.17 -4.14 -17.09
N GLU A 115 -0.60 -4.83 -18.12
CA GLU A 115 -0.96 -4.20 -19.38
C GLU A 115 -2.25 -3.38 -19.29
N GLY A 116 -2.42 -2.41 -20.18
CA GLY A 116 -3.65 -1.62 -20.28
C GLY A 116 -3.76 -0.47 -19.29
N ILE A 117 -2.75 -0.20 -18.48
CA ILE A 117 -2.72 0.92 -17.53
C ILE A 117 -1.55 1.88 -17.78
N GLN A 118 -1.69 3.11 -17.26
CA GLN A 118 -0.63 4.09 -17.10
C GLN A 118 -0.30 4.13 -15.60
N LEU A 119 0.81 3.52 -15.20
CA LEU A 119 1.17 3.36 -13.81
C LEU A 119 2.05 4.52 -13.31
N VAL A 120 1.69 5.07 -12.15
CA VAL A 120 2.52 5.99 -11.34
C VAL A 120 2.78 5.35 -9.99
N ARG A 121 4.06 5.26 -9.59
CA ARG A 121 4.48 4.65 -8.32
C ARG A 121 5.09 5.71 -7.42
N ALA A 122 4.26 6.29 -6.54
CA ALA A 122 4.69 7.26 -5.55
C ALA A 122 5.01 6.60 -4.21
N PHE A 123 5.98 7.15 -3.48
CA PHE A 123 6.25 6.80 -2.10
C PHE A 123 6.34 8.07 -1.26
N ILE A 124 5.55 8.14 -0.18
CA ILE A 124 5.45 9.29 0.71
C ILE A 124 6.13 8.95 2.03
N TYR A 125 7.07 9.79 2.45
CA TYR A 125 7.78 9.68 3.72
C TYR A 125 7.69 11.01 4.49
N ALA A 126 8.07 10.99 5.76
CA ALA A 126 8.22 12.18 6.58
C ALA A 126 9.24 11.95 7.71
N PRO A 127 9.81 13.01 8.31
CA PRO A 127 10.66 12.88 9.51
C PRO A 127 9.97 12.14 10.64
N ASN A 128 10.74 11.40 11.45
CA ASN A 128 10.18 10.56 12.50
C ASN A 128 9.39 11.33 13.56
N ASP A 129 9.86 12.50 13.96
CA ASP A 129 9.20 13.39 14.90
C ASP A 129 7.83 13.88 14.37
N VAL A 130 7.76 14.24 13.12
CA VAL A 130 6.52 14.61 12.42
C VAL A 130 5.55 13.43 12.39
N ARG A 131 6.03 12.23 12.06
CA ARG A 131 5.21 11.02 12.02
C ARG A 131 4.67 10.66 13.39
N VAL A 132 5.50 10.75 14.44
CA VAL A 132 5.09 10.55 15.83
C VAL A 132 4.01 11.54 16.23
N HIS A 133 4.20 12.84 15.94
CA HIS A 133 3.21 13.89 16.20
C HIS A 133 1.87 13.59 15.51
N ASN A 134 1.91 13.24 14.22
CA ASN A 134 0.73 12.86 13.46
C ASN A 134 -0.02 11.65 14.03
N ILE A 135 0.71 10.68 14.59
CA ILE A 135 0.13 9.50 15.24
C ILE A 135 -0.51 9.88 16.58
N MET A 136 0.17 10.72 17.38
CA MET A 136 -0.39 11.23 18.63
C MET A 136 -1.74 11.91 18.41
N GLU A 137 -1.82 12.81 17.43
CA GLU A 137 -3.07 13.51 17.09
C GLU A 137 -4.16 12.57 16.59
N SER A 138 -3.83 11.67 15.64
CA SER A 138 -4.85 10.83 15.00
C SER A 138 -5.39 9.72 15.87
N HIS A 139 -4.62 9.26 16.88
CA HIS A 139 -5.00 8.17 17.77
C HIS A 139 -5.18 8.60 19.22
N ASN A 140 -4.99 9.89 19.55
CA ASN A 140 -5.01 10.42 20.92
C ASN A 140 -4.07 9.64 21.87
N LEU A 141 -2.83 9.43 21.44
CA LEU A 141 -1.82 8.65 22.15
C LEU A 141 -0.78 9.54 22.81
N SER A 142 -0.14 9.01 23.87
CA SER A 142 1.09 9.61 24.40
C SER A 142 2.23 9.49 23.37
N GLU A 143 3.24 10.36 23.46
CA GLU A 143 4.43 10.26 22.59
C GLU A 143 5.11 8.89 22.67
N LYS A 144 5.19 8.33 23.87
CA LYS A 144 5.75 6.98 24.10
C LYS A 144 4.97 5.93 23.33
N ASP A 145 3.65 5.93 23.42
CA ASP A 145 2.80 4.93 22.78
C ASP A 145 2.76 5.14 21.26
N ALA A 146 2.80 6.39 20.79
CA ALA A 146 2.91 6.72 19.38
C ALA A 146 4.21 6.21 18.75
N LYS A 147 5.37 6.33 19.47
CA LYS A 147 6.66 5.76 19.05
C LYS A 147 6.61 4.24 18.96
N LEU A 148 6.02 3.58 19.93
CA LEU A 148 5.85 2.12 19.94
C LEU A 148 4.98 1.66 18.76
N LEU A 149 3.87 2.34 18.52
CA LEU A 149 2.97 2.05 17.39
C LEU A 149 3.65 2.30 16.03
N LEU A 150 4.42 3.39 15.92
CA LEU A 150 5.20 3.68 14.72
C LEU A 150 6.16 2.53 14.38
N ASP A 151 6.97 2.11 15.34
CA ASP A 151 7.96 1.04 15.18
C ASP A 151 7.30 -0.30 14.82
N GLU A 152 6.19 -0.65 15.48
CA GLU A 152 5.43 -1.86 15.19
C GLU A 152 4.92 -1.86 13.74
N LYS A 153 4.25 -0.77 13.33
CA LYS A 153 3.65 -0.66 12.00
C LYS A 153 4.70 -0.66 10.90
N ASP A 154 5.79 0.09 11.06
CA ASP A 154 6.85 0.14 10.06
C ASP A 154 7.55 -1.22 9.91
N LYS A 155 7.86 -1.92 11.01
CA LYS A 155 8.42 -3.28 10.96
C LYS A 155 7.48 -4.26 10.26
N ARG A 156 6.18 -4.23 10.60
CA ARG A 156 5.18 -5.12 10.02
C ARG A 156 5.02 -4.86 8.51
N TYR A 157 4.90 -3.61 8.11
CA TYR A 157 4.74 -3.26 6.70
C TYR A 157 5.99 -3.52 5.88
N HIS A 158 7.18 -3.31 6.47
CA HIS A 158 8.44 -3.63 5.81
C HIS A 158 8.58 -5.14 5.60
N LYS A 159 8.37 -5.94 6.64
CA LYS A 159 8.43 -7.41 6.57
C LYS A 159 7.50 -7.97 5.50
N ARG A 160 6.25 -7.50 5.47
CA ARG A 160 5.28 -7.90 4.45
C ARG A 160 5.73 -7.52 3.04
N HIS A 161 6.18 -6.29 2.84
CA HIS A 161 6.63 -5.84 1.53
C HIS A 161 7.82 -6.66 1.04
N LEU A 162 8.80 -6.87 1.91
CA LEU A 162 9.99 -7.68 1.61
C LEU A 162 9.62 -9.13 1.24
N ALA A 163 8.72 -9.75 1.99
CA ALA A 163 8.24 -11.10 1.73
C ALA A 163 7.55 -11.23 0.35
N LEU A 164 6.76 -10.22 -0.04
CA LEU A 164 6.02 -10.25 -1.29
C LEU A 164 6.87 -9.88 -2.51
N THR A 165 7.84 -8.98 -2.35
CA THR A 165 8.54 -8.32 -3.47
C THR A 165 10.02 -8.66 -3.56
N GLY A 166 10.63 -9.16 -2.48
CA GLY A 166 12.08 -9.35 -2.36
C GLY A 166 12.87 -8.04 -2.23
N SER A 167 12.21 -6.89 -2.11
CA SER A 167 12.85 -5.57 -2.04
C SER A 167 12.46 -4.79 -0.79
N ASN A 168 13.29 -3.81 -0.41
CA ASN A 168 13.00 -2.95 0.71
C ASN A 168 11.80 -2.04 0.42
N ARG A 169 10.95 -1.83 1.42
CA ARG A 169 9.85 -0.86 1.35
C ARG A 169 10.44 0.55 1.24
N GLY A 170 9.97 1.31 0.26
CA GLY A 170 10.52 2.65 -0.01
C GLY A 170 11.82 2.66 -0.84
N ASP A 171 12.26 1.52 -1.37
CA ASP A 171 13.40 1.47 -2.28
C ASP A 171 13.16 2.42 -3.47
N ARG A 172 14.06 3.41 -3.60
CA ARG A 172 13.97 4.46 -4.63
C ARG A 172 13.99 3.92 -6.05
N HIS A 173 14.67 2.80 -6.29
CA HIS A 173 14.78 2.21 -7.64
C HIS A 173 13.47 1.57 -8.13
N ASN A 174 12.54 1.32 -7.20
CA ASN A 174 11.22 0.76 -7.49
C ASN A 174 10.11 1.81 -7.45
N ARG A 175 10.45 3.11 -7.47
CA ARG A 175 9.49 4.22 -7.39
C ARG A 175 9.76 5.22 -8.51
N ASP A 176 8.69 5.86 -8.98
CA ASP A 176 8.79 6.97 -9.92
C ASP A 176 8.99 8.29 -9.18
N ILE A 177 8.39 8.43 -7.99
CA ILE A 177 8.41 9.64 -7.17
C ILE A 177 8.57 9.26 -5.71
N LEU A 178 9.53 9.88 -5.00
CA LEU A 178 9.63 9.86 -3.54
C LEU A 178 9.50 11.30 -3.05
N ILE A 179 8.62 11.53 -2.08
CA ILE A 179 8.33 12.88 -1.61
C ILE A 179 8.17 12.93 -0.09
N ASN A 180 8.79 13.96 0.53
CA ASN A 180 8.59 14.29 1.93
C ASN A 180 7.29 15.10 2.08
N SER A 181 6.29 14.52 2.74
CA SER A 181 4.99 15.16 2.94
C SER A 181 5.01 16.31 3.96
N ASP A 182 6.02 16.37 4.80
CA ASP A 182 6.19 17.47 5.74
C ASP A 182 6.59 18.78 5.02
N PHE A 183 7.32 18.67 3.92
CA PHE A 183 7.84 19.83 3.19
C PHE A 183 6.74 20.71 2.56
N LEU A 184 5.69 20.11 2.00
CA LEU A 184 4.59 20.82 1.34
C LEU A 184 3.24 20.63 2.06
N GLY A 185 3.18 19.84 3.12
CA GLY A 185 1.93 19.42 3.74
C GLY A 185 1.07 18.55 2.82
N ILE A 186 -0.15 18.22 3.27
CA ILE A 186 -1.05 17.34 2.51
C ILE A 186 -1.45 17.98 1.18
N GLN A 187 -1.89 19.23 1.23
CA GLN A 187 -2.41 19.97 0.07
C GLN A 187 -1.32 20.13 -1.00
N GLY A 188 -0.19 20.74 -0.65
CA GLY A 188 0.88 21.02 -1.59
C GLY A 188 1.54 19.75 -2.14
N THR A 189 1.60 18.66 -1.34
CA THR A 189 2.09 17.36 -1.82
C THR A 189 1.14 16.76 -2.87
N ALA A 190 -0.17 16.85 -2.65
CA ALA A 190 -1.16 16.37 -3.61
C ALA A 190 -1.07 17.16 -4.92
N GLU A 191 -1.10 18.49 -4.86
CA GLU A 191 -1.00 19.38 -6.04
C GLU A 191 0.29 19.14 -6.85
N TYR A 192 1.42 18.96 -6.15
CA TYR A 192 2.69 18.67 -6.83
C TYR A 192 2.67 17.33 -7.56
N LEU A 193 2.11 16.29 -6.95
CA LEU A 193 1.97 14.98 -7.59
C LEU A 193 1.02 15.04 -8.79
N GLU A 194 -0.09 15.74 -8.68
CA GLU A 194 -1.05 15.96 -9.78
C GLU A 194 -0.42 16.70 -10.96
N ASP A 195 0.37 17.74 -10.69
CA ASP A 195 1.10 18.48 -11.72
C ASP A 195 2.08 17.58 -12.48
N LEU A 196 2.87 16.76 -11.77
CA LEU A 196 3.78 15.78 -12.38
C LEU A 196 3.04 14.75 -13.23
N ILE A 197 1.91 14.23 -12.73
CA ILE A 197 1.07 13.26 -13.44
C ILE A 197 0.48 13.88 -14.70
N THR A 198 -0.03 15.10 -14.58
CA THR A 198 -0.60 15.85 -15.70
C THR A 198 0.44 16.17 -16.77
N LYS A 199 1.66 16.54 -16.38
CA LYS A 199 2.78 16.75 -17.32
C LYS A 199 3.18 15.48 -18.06
N LYS A 200 3.10 14.33 -17.40
CA LYS A 200 3.50 13.06 -18.02
C LYS A 200 2.42 12.46 -18.93
N TYR A 201 1.17 12.55 -18.54
CA TYR A 201 0.07 11.83 -19.20
C TYR A 201 -0.97 12.73 -19.85
N GLY A 202 -0.87 14.06 -19.71
CA GLY A 202 -1.84 15.05 -20.16
C GLY A 202 -3.00 15.22 -19.16
N LYS A 203 -3.73 16.34 -19.28
CA LYS A 203 -4.99 16.47 -18.55
C LYS A 203 -5.99 15.48 -19.16
N LYS A 204 -6.70 14.70 -18.33
CA LYS A 204 -7.90 14.04 -18.82
C LYS A 204 -8.88 15.13 -19.28
N GLU A 205 -9.26 15.12 -20.54
CA GLU A 205 -10.48 15.80 -20.97
C GLU A 205 -11.64 15.14 -20.21
N ALA A 206 -12.42 15.96 -19.53
CA ALA A 206 -13.57 15.57 -18.73
C ALA A 206 -14.68 14.93 -19.57
#